data_39beace19b3155211667301cfef8ae3a
#
_entry.id   39beace19b3155211667301cfef8ae3a
#
_cell.length_a   1.000
_cell.length_b   1.000
_cell.length_c   1.000
_cell.angle_alpha   90.00
_cell.angle_beta   90.00
_cell.angle_gamma   90.00
#
_symmetry.space_group_name_H-M   'P 1'
#
loop_
_entity.id
_entity.type
_entity.pdbx_description
1 polymer ?
#
loop_
_entity_poly.entity_id
_entity_poly.type
_entity_poly.pdbx_seq_one_letter_code
_entity_poly.pdbx_strand_id
1 'polypeptide(L)'
;EKFKKMSQEKFDELKEKRPLKKEFYNSFDKNSGFSEKDIFTSFSIFERTFIRMEYLLKEFGGPWLMGKDYTIGDMAILPSIDRMEDLGLDDLWNNRFEGVKHWLEKAQTRPASKIAFYRGSRLSEQFPELSLGRGANSSIVEKYLKSK
;
A
#
# COMPACT_ATOMS: atom_id res chain seq x y z
N GLU A 1 10.79 8.02 -12.20
CA GLU A 1 11.44 9.08 -13.02
C GLU A 1 12.77 9.55 -12.41
N LYS A 2 12.84 9.87 -11.09
CA LYS A 2 14.05 10.40 -10.43
C LYS A 2 15.28 9.50 -10.63
N PHE A 3 15.14 8.20 -10.44
CA PHE A 3 16.23 7.25 -10.55
C PHE A 3 16.62 6.97 -12.01
N LYS A 4 15.67 6.98 -12.96
CA LYS A 4 15.95 6.82 -14.40
C LYS A 4 16.91 7.89 -14.95
N LYS A 5 16.76 9.12 -14.46
CA LYS A 5 17.59 10.27 -14.88
C LYS A 5 18.95 10.33 -14.18
N MET A 6 19.20 9.47 -13.18
CA MET A 6 20.45 9.45 -12.41
C MET A 6 21.49 8.57 -13.11
N SER A 7 22.77 8.96 -13.08
CA SER A 7 23.86 8.09 -13.55
C SER A 7 23.97 6.83 -12.67
N GLN A 8 24.55 5.75 -13.21
CA GLN A 8 24.74 4.51 -12.44
C GLN A 8 25.62 4.75 -11.21
N GLU A 9 26.73 5.48 -11.38
CA GLU A 9 27.66 5.83 -10.29
C GLU A 9 26.96 6.54 -9.13
N LYS A 10 26.10 7.55 -9.44
CA LYS A 10 25.33 8.27 -8.43
C LYS A 10 24.30 7.38 -7.74
N PHE A 11 23.72 6.44 -8.47
CA PHE A 11 22.76 5.48 -7.88
C PHE A 11 23.47 4.52 -6.92
N ASP A 12 24.65 4.02 -7.30
CA ASP A 12 25.45 3.15 -6.47
C ASP A 12 26.00 3.88 -5.22
N GLU A 13 26.46 5.12 -5.38
CA GLU A 13 26.83 5.98 -4.25
C GLU A 13 25.66 6.22 -3.29
N LEU A 14 24.45 6.44 -3.82
CA LEU A 14 23.24 6.60 -3.01
C LEU A 14 22.90 5.33 -2.20
N LYS A 15 23.10 4.17 -2.80
CA LYS A 15 22.93 2.86 -2.18
C LYS A 15 23.91 2.66 -1.02
N GLU A 16 25.17 2.96 -1.24
CA GLU A 16 26.23 2.86 -0.22
C GLU A 16 25.98 3.80 0.98
N LYS A 17 25.54 5.01 0.73
CA LYS A 17 25.22 6.01 1.77
C LYS A 17 23.98 5.68 2.59
N ARG A 18 23.22 4.63 2.26
CA ARG A 18 21.94 4.28 2.90
C ARG A 18 21.88 2.80 3.31
N PRO A 19 22.73 2.34 4.22
CA PRO A 19 22.84 0.92 4.58
C PRO A 19 21.52 0.33 5.10
N LEU A 20 20.68 1.11 5.79
CA LEU A 20 19.37 0.68 6.27
C LEU A 20 18.33 0.45 5.14
N LYS A 21 18.63 0.91 3.92
CA LYS A 21 17.79 0.71 2.72
C LYS A 21 18.44 -0.20 1.69
N LYS A 22 19.48 -0.93 2.08
CA LYS A 22 20.25 -1.79 1.17
C LYS A 22 19.37 -2.80 0.45
N GLU A 23 18.46 -3.47 1.15
CA GLU A 23 17.53 -4.44 0.57
C GLU A 23 16.62 -3.79 -0.48
N PHE A 24 16.06 -2.61 -0.19
CA PHE A 24 15.28 -1.84 -1.16
C PHE A 24 16.08 -1.60 -2.44
N TYR A 25 17.32 -1.08 -2.33
CA TYR A 25 18.13 -0.78 -3.51
C TYR A 25 18.62 -2.03 -4.25
N ASN A 26 18.70 -3.19 -3.59
CA ASN A 26 19.03 -4.46 -4.23
C ASN A 26 17.87 -5.02 -5.06
N SER A 27 16.64 -4.82 -4.60
CA SER A 27 15.43 -5.26 -5.28
C SER A 27 14.95 -4.27 -6.35
N PHE A 28 15.41 -3.01 -6.29
CA PHE A 28 14.97 -1.94 -7.17
C PHE A 28 15.96 -1.72 -8.32
N ASP A 29 15.55 -2.05 -9.53
CA ASP A 29 16.30 -1.67 -10.74
C ASP A 29 16.04 -0.20 -11.10
N LYS A 30 17.11 0.53 -11.38
CA LYS A 30 17.07 1.98 -11.67
C LYS A 30 16.18 2.32 -12.88
N ASN A 31 16.10 1.45 -13.87
CA ASN A 31 15.40 1.69 -15.12
C ASN A 31 14.00 1.08 -15.14
N SER A 32 13.84 -0.14 -14.62
CA SER A 32 12.60 -0.92 -14.67
C SER A 32 11.78 -0.90 -13.37
N GLY A 33 12.40 -0.48 -12.24
CA GLY A 33 11.73 -0.49 -10.95
C GLY A 33 11.82 -1.84 -10.23
N PHE A 34 10.76 -2.24 -9.53
CA PHE A 34 10.66 -3.55 -8.89
C PHE A 34 10.29 -4.63 -9.90
N SER A 35 10.84 -5.83 -9.73
CA SER A 35 10.41 -6.98 -10.52
C SER A 35 8.96 -7.37 -10.19
N GLU A 36 8.29 -8.01 -11.15
CA GLU A 36 6.95 -8.55 -10.93
C GLU A 36 6.91 -9.52 -9.75
N LYS A 37 7.96 -10.32 -9.59
CA LYS A 37 8.12 -11.25 -8.46
C LYS A 37 8.12 -10.51 -7.11
N ASP A 38 8.82 -9.37 -7.01
CA ASP A 38 8.86 -8.57 -5.78
C ASP A 38 7.50 -7.95 -5.47
N ILE A 39 6.81 -7.46 -6.51
CA ILE A 39 5.46 -6.92 -6.40
C ILE A 39 4.50 -8.01 -5.91
N PHE A 40 4.51 -9.19 -6.52
CA PHE A 40 3.64 -10.31 -6.14
C PHE A 40 3.94 -10.84 -4.73
N THR A 41 5.22 -10.84 -4.34
CA THR A 41 5.61 -11.15 -2.97
C THR A 41 5.00 -10.15 -1.97
N SER A 42 5.03 -8.86 -2.30
CA SER A 42 4.42 -7.82 -1.48
C SER A 42 2.89 -7.97 -1.41
N PHE A 43 2.22 -8.26 -2.53
CA PHE A 43 0.78 -8.53 -2.56
C PHE A 43 0.39 -9.74 -1.70
N SER A 44 1.20 -10.79 -1.72
CA SER A 44 0.99 -11.97 -0.88
C SER A 44 1.10 -11.65 0.62
N ILE A 45 2.00 -10.76 1.02
CA ILE A 45 2.13 -10.30 2.40
C ILE A 45 0.88 -9.51 2.81
N PHE A 46 0.42 -8.57 1.99
CA PHE A 46 -0.79 -7.80 2.26
C PHE A 46 -2.03 -8.67 2.31
N GLU A 47 -2.17 -9.64 1.44
CA GLU A 47 -3.30 -10.57 1.46
C GLU A 47 -3.36 -11.36 2.78
N ARG A 48 -2.23 -11.85 3.28
CA ARG A 48 -2.19 -12.48 4.62
C ARG A 48 -2.60 -11.51 5.73
N THR A 49 -2.22 -10.24 5.58
CA THR A 49 -2.64 -9.17 6.49
C THR A 49 -4.15 -8.98 6.43
N PHE A 50 -4.75 -8.92 5.23
CA PHE A 50 -6.20 -8.79 5.07
C PHE A 50 -6.98 -9.99 5.65
N ILE A 51 -6.49 -11.20 5.43
CA ILE A 51 -7.07 -12.41 6.06
C ILE A 51 -7.05 -12.27 7.60
N ARG A 52 -5.93 -11.79 8.17
CA ARG A 52 -5.83 -11.58 9.62
C ARG A 52 -6.75 -10.46 10.09
N MET A 53 -6.88 -9.38 9.35
CA MET A 53 -7.80 -8.28 9.67
C MET A 53 -9.26 -8.73 9.66
N GLU A 54 -9.70 -9.48 8.62
CA GLU A 54 -11.05 -10.06 8.55
C GLU A 54 -11.35 -10.92 9.78
N TYR A 55 -10.39 -11.78 10.15
CA TYR A 55 -10.53 -12.60 11.35
C TYR A 55 -10.70 -11.75 12.61
N LEU A 56 -9.87 -10.73 12.81
CA LEU A 56 -9.94 -9.86 14.00
C LEU A 56 -11.23 -9.06 14.05
N LEU A 57 -11.63 -8.47 12.92
CA LEU A 57 -12.87 -7.69 12.82
C LEU A 57 -14.10 -8.55 13.16
N LYS A 58 -14.09 -9.81 12.74
CA LYS A 58 -15.16 -10.75 13.06
C LYS A 58 -15.10 -11.21 14.52
N GLU A 59 -13.92 -11.57 15.02
CA GLU A 59 -13.71 -12.10 16.37
C GLU A 59 -14.08 -11.10 17.44
N PHE A 60 -13.69 -9.84 17.27
CA PHE A 60 -13.94 -8.78 18.24
C PHE A 60 -15.21 -7.96 17.94
N GLY A 61 -15.98 -8.29 16.91
CA GLY A 61 -17.25 -7.65 16.56
C GLY A 61 -17.10 -6.24 15.96
N GLY A 62 -15.91 -5.87 15.46
CA GLY A 62 -15.67 -4.60 14.77
C GLY A 62 -16.20 -3.36 15.49
N PRO A 63 -16.13 -2.19 14.91
CA PRO A 63 -15.63 -1.81 13.58
C PRO A 63 -14.12 -1.65 13.49
N TRP A 64 -13.37 -1.82 14.58
CA TRP A 64 -11.93 -1.72 14.65
C TRP A 64 -11.30 -3.07 14.92
N LEU A 65 -9.99 -3.21 14.67
CA LEU A 65 -9.30 -4.48 14.78
C LEU A 65 -9.40 -5.15 16.16
N MET A 66 -9.57 -4.36 17.21
CA MET A 66 -9.73 -4.83 18.59
C MET A 66 -11.13 -4.55 19.15
N GLY A 67 -12.15 -4.47 18.31
CA GLY A 67 -13.55 -4.30 18.69
C GLY A 67 -14.04 -2.85 18.53
N LYS A 68 -14.66 -2.29 19.58
CA LYS A 68 -15.31 -0.98 19.52
C LYS A 68 -14.37 0.22 19.51
N ASP A 69 -13.13 0.05 19.98
CA ASP A 69 -12.19 1.13 20.21
C ASP A 69 -11.07 1.13 19.14
N TYR A 70 -10.80 2.33 18.59
CA TYR A 70 -9.70 2.56 17.66
C TYR A 70 -8.37 2.51 18.38
N THR A 71 -7.51 1.59 18.00
CA THR A 71 -6.27 1.28 18.71
C THR A 71 -5.02 1.60 17.88
N ILE A 72 -3.85 1.42 18.49
CA ILE A 72 -2.55 1.53 17.81
C ILE A 72 -2.40 0.53 16.66
N GLY A 73 -3.07 -0.63 16.72
CA GLY A 73 -3.12 -1.60 15.62
C GLY A 73 -3.75 -0.99 14.37
N ASP A 74 -4.88 -0.31 14.54
CA ASP A 74 -5.54 0.41 13.45
C ASP A 74 -4.67 1.55 12.91
N MET A 75 -4.03 2.33 13.82
CA MET A 75 -3.13 3.42 13.43
C MET A 75 -1.92 2.93 12.62
N ALA A 76 -1.37 1.79 12.99
CA ALA A 76 -0.15 1.27 12.37
C ALA A 76 -0.38 0.78 10.93
N ILE A 77 -1.53 0.16 10.66
CA ILE A 77 -1.81 -0.42 9.34
C ILE A 77 -2.47 0.56 8.37
N LEU A 78 -3.25 1.54 8.89
CA LEU A 78 -4.02 2.48 8.09
C LEU A 78 -3.19 3.20 7.01
N PRO A 79 -2.01 3.77 7.30
CA PRO A 79 -1.23 4.47 6.28
C PRO A 79 -0.82 3.59 5.10
N SER A 80 -0.59 2.30 5.35
CA SER A 80 -0.20 1.35 4.30
C SER A 80 -1.37 1.04 3.38
N ILE A 81 -2.56 0.77 3.94
CA ILE A 81 -3.74 0.42 3.15
C ILE A 81 -4.28 1.66 2.42
N ASP A 82 -4.29 2.84 3.07
CA ASP A 82 -4.65 4.10 2.42
C ASP A 82 -3.71 4.43 1.25
N ARG A 83 -2.41 4.17 1.40
CA ARG A 83 -1.44 4.33 0.31
C ARG A 83 -1.66 3.34 -0.83
N MET A 84 -2.06 2.11 -0.54
CA MET A 84 -2.38 1.12 -1.57
C MET A 84 -3.62 1.53 -2.37
N GLU A 85 -4.64 2.08 -1.71
CA GLU A 85 -5.81 2.65 -2.39
C GLU A 85 -5.42 3.82 -3.29
N ASP A 86 -4.60 4.74 -2.80
CA ASP A 86 -4.06 5.87 -3.55
C ASP A 86 -3.25 5.44 -4.78
N LEU A 87 -2.57 4.31 -4.71
CA LEU A 87 -1.87 3.68 -5.82
C LEU A 87 -2.79 2.88 -6.76
N GLY A 88 -4.08 2.76 -6.46
CA GLY A 88 -5.05 2.00 -7.28
C GLY A 88 -4.90 0.49 -7.19
N LEU A 89 -4.51 -0.02 -6.02
CA LEU A 89 -4.36 -1.44 -5.73
C LEU A 89 -5.54 -2.00 -4.92
N ASP A 90 -6.64 -1.27 -4.89
CA ASP A 90 -7.83 -1.55 -4.09
C ASP A 90 -8.55 -2.85 -4.48
N ASP A 91 -8.36 -3.36 -5.69
CA ASP A 91 -8.87 -4.67 -6.12
C ASP A 91 -8.28 -5.85 -5.32
N LEU A 92 -7.18 -5.64 -4.57
CA LEU A 92 -6.66 -6.66 -3.66
C LEU A 92 -7.64 -6.99 -2.53
N TRP A 93 -8.54 -6.07 -2.15
CA TRP A 93 -9.52 -6.29 -1.06
C TRP A 93 -10.98 -6.03 -1.44
N ASN A 94 -11.29 -5.10 -2.36
CA ASN A 94 -12.65 -4.58 -2.59
C ASN A 94 -13.74 -5.66 -2.78
N ASN A 95 -13.42 -6.75 -3.46
CA ASN A 95 -14.38 -7.81 -3.76
C ASN A 95 -14.09 -9.12 -2.99
N ARG A 96 -13.19 -9.08 -2.00
CA ARG A 96 -12.66 -10.27 -1.33
C ARG A 96 -12.66 -10.17 0.20
N PHE A 97 -12.53 -8.95 0.72
CA PHE A 97 -12.36 -8.66 2.14
C PHE A 97 -13.28 -7.51 2.55
N GLU A 98 -14.56 -7.84 2.75
CA GLU A 98 -15.63 -6.87 3.06
C GLU A 98 -15.35 -6.11 4.35
N GLY A 99 -14.86 -6.79 5.38
CA GLY A 99 -14.51 -6.17 6.66
C GLY A 99 -13.37 -5.18 6.52
N VAL A 100 -12.33 -5.51 5.75
CA VAL A 100 -11.21 -4.58 5.46
C VAL A 100 -11.70 -3.35 4.73
N LYS A 101 -12.58 -3.52 3.73
CA LYS A 101 -13.20 -2.42 3.00
C LYS A 101 -13.94 -1.47 3.93
N HIS A 102 -14.88 -1.97 4.72
CA HIS A 102 -15.65 -1.18 5.66
C HIS A 102 -14.79 -0.53 6.74
N TRP A 103 -13.77 -1.25 7.23
CA TRP A 103 -12.80 -0.72 8.18
C TRP A 103 -12.05 0.48 7.59
N LEU A 104 -11.56 0.37 6.34
CA LEU A 104 -10.85 1.46 5.67
C LEU A 104 -11.76 2.68 5.46
N GLU A 105 -12.95 2.49 4.91
CA GLU A 105 -13.94 3.55 4.71
C GLU A 105 -14.22 4.29 6.02
N LYS A 106 -14.42 3.56 7.11
CA LYS A 106 -14.63 4.15 8.43
C LYS A 106 -13.39 4.88 8.95
N ALA A 107 -12.21 4.30 8.79
CA ALA A 107 -10.96 4.92 9.22
C ALA A 107 -10.68 6.24 8.48
N GLN A 108 -11.00 6.31 7.20
CA GLN A 108 -10.86 7.52 6.38
C GLN A 108 -11.83 8.65 6.79
N THR A 109 -12.97 8.34 7.41
CA THR A 109 -13.90 9.38 7.91
C THR A 109 -13.42 10.07 9.18
N ARG A 110 -12.42 9.53 9.88
CA ARG A 110 -11.88 10.13 11.12
C ARG A 110 -11.26 11.49 10.84
N PRO A 111 -11.47 12.50 11.70
CA PRO A 111 -10.90 13.85 11.52
C PRO A 111 -9.37 13.84 11.36
N ALA A 112 -8.66 13.03 12.16
CA ALA A 112 -7.21 12.89 12.06
C ALA A 112 -6.76 12.31 10.70
N SER A 113 -7.49 11.33 10.16
CA SER A 113 -7.20 10.74 8.84
C SER A 113 -7.38 11.77 7.73
N LYS A 114 -8.45 12.56 7.78
CA LYS A 114 -8.70 13.64 6.81
C LYS A 114 -7.60 14.69 6.80
N ILE A 115 -7.00 14.97 7.95
CA ILE A 115 -5.86 15.90 8.04
C ILE A 115 -4.59 15.24 7.52
N ALA A 116 -4.30 13.99 7.94
CA ALA A 116 -3.05 13.32 7.63
C ALA A 116 -2.93 12.90 6.16
N PHE A 117 -4.03 12.43 5.53
CA PHE A 117 -3.98 11.79 4.21
C PHE A 117 -4.57 12.62 3.07
N TYR A 118 -5.38 13.64 3.36
CA TYR A 118 -6.15 14.38 2.35
C TYR A 118 -5.80 15.86 2.18
N ARG A 119 -4.75 16.34 2.85
CA ARG A 119 -4.23 17.71 2.64
C ARG A 119 -2.98 17.71 1.76
N GLY A 120 -3.11 17.23 0.52
CA GLY A 120 -2.01 17.23 -0.45
C GLY A 120 -0.93 16.18 -0.18
N SER A 121 -1.23 15.15 0.62
CA SER A 121 -0.29 14.04 0.90
C SER A 121 -0.46 12.84 -0.03
N ARG A 122 -1.58 12.74 -0.74
CA ARG A 122 -1.84 11.65 -1.69
C ARG A 122 -0.99 11.83 -2.95
N LEU A 123 -0.40 10.74 -3.43
CA LEU A 123 0.39 10.75 -4.66
C LEU A 123 -0.47 11.06 -5.88
N SER A 124 -1.72 10.59 -5.91
CA SER A 124 -2.70 10.90 -6.95
C SER A 124 -2.97 12.40 -7.09
N GLU A 125 -2.91 13.15 -5.98
CA GLU A 125 -3.07 14.61 -5.99
C GLU A 125 -1.78 15.34 -6.35
N GLN A 126 -0.63 14.85 -5.86
CA GLN A 126 0.68 15.47 -6.10
C GLN A 126 1.19 15.21 -7.53
N PHE A 127 0.81 14.11 -8.14
CA PHE A 127 1.26 13.65 -9.45
C PHE A 127 0.08 13.21 -10.31
N PRO A 128 -0.83 14.13 -10.69
CA PRO A 128 -2.02 13.81 -11.47
C PRO A 128 -1.68 13.20 -12.84
N GLU A 129 -0.50 13.49 -13.37
CA GLU A 129 0.00 12.91 -14.62
C GLU A 129 0.24 11.38 -14.55
N LEU A 130 0.33 10.80 -13.35
CA LEU A 130 0.48 9.37 -13.16
C LEU A 130 -0.86 8.61 -13.19
N SER A 131 -1.98 9.34 -13.25
CA SER A 131 -3.34 8.78 -13.28
C SER A 131 -3.57 7.71 -12.21
N LEU A 132 -3.11 7.99 -10.99
CA LEU A 132 -3.27 7.12 -9.82
C LEU A 132 -4.68 7.23 -9.24
N GLY A 133 -4.99 6.41 -8.26
CA GLY A 133 -6.27 6.33 -7.59
C GLY A 133 -6.98 5.00 -7.83
N ARG A 134 -8.17 4.83 -7.28
CA ARG A 134 -8.90 3.56 -7.30
C ARG A 134 -8.93 2.92 -8.69
N GLY A 135 -8.56 1.65 -8.74
CA GLY A 135 -8.54 0.85 -9.98
C GLY A 135 -7.42 1.16 -10.97
N ALA A 136 -6.56 2.15 -10.72
CA ALA A 136 -5.51 2.56 -11.65
C ALA A 136 -4.53 1.42 -11.99
N ASN A 137 -4.32 0.50 -11.08
CA ASN A 137 -3.41 -0.64 -11.22
C ASN A 137 -4.13 -2.00 -11.17
N SER A 138 -5.42 -2.05 -11.55
CA SER A 138 -6.22 -3.29 -11.58
C SER A 138 -5.58 -4.40 -12.40
N SER A 139 -4.95 -4.09 -13.52
CA SER A 139 -4.33 -5.09 -14.41
C SER A 139 -3.24 -5.93 -13.74
N ILE A 140 -2.37 -5.32 -12.91
CA ILE A 140 -1.34 -6.07 -12.19
C ILE A 140 -1.92 -6.86 -11.02
N VAL A 141 -2.97 -6.35 -10.38
CA VAL A 141 -3.71 -7.08 -9.33
C VAL A 141 -4.40 -8.30 -9.93
N GLU A 142 -5.11 -8.16 -11.05
CA GLU A 142 -5.71 -9.30 -11.76
C GLU A 142 -4.67 -10.36 -12.15
N LYS A 143 -3.53 -9.92 -12.67
CA LYS A 143 -2.43 -10.84 -13.03
C LYS A 143 -1.95 -11.62 -11.82
N TYR A 144 -1.77 -10.97 -10.67
CA TYR A 144 -1.43 -11.63 -9.42
C TYR A 144 -2.49 -12.64 -9.00
N LEU A 145 -3.77 -12.26 -9.03
CA LEU A 145 -4.87 -13.14 -8.62
C LEU A 145 -5.02 -14.38 -9.52
N LYS A 146 -4.71 -14.23 -10.82
CA LYS A 146 -4.68 -15.36 -11.78
C LYS A 146 -3.46 -16.26 -11.66
N SER A 147 -2.39 -15.82 -10.99
CA SER A 147 -1.15 -16.57 -10.82
C SER A 147 -1.16 -17.53 -9.63
N LYS A 148 -2.26 -17.60 -8.87
CA LYS A 148 -2.50 -18.47 -7.73
C LYS A 148 -3.22 -19.75 -8.11
#